data_ee2bd738517c22612fab6006189d5587
#
_entry.id   ee2bd738517c22612fab6006189d5587
#
_cell.length_a   1.000
_cell.length_b   1.000
_cell.length_c   1.000
_cell.angle_alpha   90.00
_cell.angle_beta   90.00
_cell.angle_gamma   90.00
#
_symmetry.space_group_name_H-M   'P 1'
#
loop_
_entity.id
_entity.type
_entity.pdbx_description
1 polymer ?
#
loop_
_entity_poly.entity_id
_entity_poly.type
_entity_poly.pdbx_seq_one_letter_code
_entity_poly.pdbx_strand_id
1 'polypeptide(L)'
;MHSKAFRRLKHKTQVFLAPEGDHYRVRLTHTLEVSQIARTASRALRLNEDLTEAIALGHDLGHTPFGHLGEQALTPFLGRPFRHNEQSLRIVDHLENDGEGLNLSWEVRDGIVNHTWSMPPPSTPEAQLVRFADRIAYVNHDVDDAVRAGVIGQDELPARAVEVLGSTHSARINTLERDEARLNEILAWGLTDRTEKT
;
A
#
# COMPACT_ATOMS: atom_id res chain seq x y z
N MET A 1 -8.13 -4.24 -12.00
CA MET A 1 -8.81 -2.93 -12.23
C MET A 1 -10.30 -3.06 -12.59
N HIS A 2 -10.75 -4.13 -13.22
CA HIS A 2 -12.15 -4.29 -13.67
C HIS A 2 -13.13 -4.70 -12.56
N SER A 3 -12.66 -5.10 -11.38
CA SER A 3 -13.50 -5.53 -10.25
C SER A 3 -14.34 -4.38 -9.66
N LYS A 4 -15.47 -4.71 -9.06
CA LYS A 4 -16.35 -3.74 -8.38
C LYS A 4 -15.63 -3.13 -7.18
N ALA A 5 -14.89 -3.93 -6.41
CA ALA A 5 -14.14 -3.49 -5.24
C ALA A 5 -13.07 -2.45 -5.60
N PHE A 6 -12.30 -2.65 -6.68
CA PHE A 6 -11.31 -1.69 -7.13
C PHE A 6 -11.93 -0.33 -7.49
N ARG A 7 -13.02 -0.33 -8.24
CA ARG A 7 -13.73 0.91 -8.59
C ARG A 7 -14.30 1.65 -7.38
N ARG A 8 -14.66 0.92 -6.31
CA ARG A 8 -15.16 1.51 -5.06
C ARG A 8 -14.10 2.24 -4.25
N LEU A 9 -12.80 2.01 -4.52
CA LEU A 9 -11.71 2.72 -3.86
C LEU A 9 -11.79 4.25 -4.06
N LYS A 10 -12.40 4.71 -5.16
CA LYS A 10 -12.61 6.14 -5.41
C LYS A 10 -13.54 6.83 -4.38
N HIS A 11 -14.35 6.05 -3.66
CA HIS A 11 -15.30 6.56 -2.65
C HIS A 11 -14.85 6.28 -1.21
N LYS A 12 -13.61 5.84 -1.02
CA LYS A 12 -13.00 5.61 0.28
C LYS A 12 -11.94 6.66 0.54
N THR A 13 -12.04 7.33 1.68
CA THR A 13 -11.04 8.35 2.08
C THR A 13 -9.70 7.68 2.39
N GLN A 14 -8.61 8.39 2.19
CA GLN A 14 -7.30 7.97 2.65
C GLN A 14 -7.15 8.35 4.13
N VAL A 15 -6.66 9.49 4.47
CA VAL A 15 -6.54 9.98 5.87
C VAL A 15 -7.49 11.15 6.10
N PHE A 16 -7.49 12.13 5.21
CA PHE A 16 -8.33 13.30 5.34
C PHE A 16 -9.70 13.04 4.72
N LEU A 17 -10.77 13.45 5.44
CA LEU A 17 -12.08 13.59 4.81
C LEU A 17 -11.93 14.64 3.71
N ALA A 18 -12.18 14.23 2.45
CA ALA A 18 -12.13 15.16 1.34
C ALA A 18 -13.17 16.27 1.56
N PRO A 19 -12.79 17.46 2.03
CA PRO A 19 -13.69 18.61 2.00
C PRO A 19 -13.88 19.02 0.54
N GLU A 20 -14.78 19.94 0.28
CA GLU A 20 -15.11 20.42 -1.06
C GLU A 20 -13.84 20.72 -1.90
N GLY A 21 -13.57 19.87 -2.91
CA GLY A 21 -12.44 20.04 -3.84
C GLY A 21 -11.87 18.73 -4.38
N ASP A 22 -11.44 18.74 -5.63
CA ASP A 22 -10.99 17.54 -6.38
C ASP A 22 -9.53 17.14 -6.07
N HIS A 23 -8.86 17.80 -5.13
CA HIS A 23 -7.40 17.68 -4.95
C HIS A 23 -6.96 16.75 -3.80
N TYR A 24 -7.89 16.23 -3.00
CA TYR A 24 -7.56 15.32 -1.92
C TYR A 24 -7.45 13.89 -2.41
N ARG A 25 -6.49 13.15 -1.85
CA ARG A 25 -6.27 11.76 -2.20
C ARG A 25 -7.40 10.87 -1.67
N VAL A 26 -7.85 10.00 -2.53
CA VAL A 26 -8.73 8.87 -2.21
C VAL A 26 -7.94 7.57 -2.28
N ARG A 27 -8.47 6.48 -1.75
CA ARG A 27 -7.76 5.18 -1.77
C ARG A 27 -7.39 4.71 -3.17
N LEU A 28 -8.18 5.05 -4.18
CA LEU A 28 -7.83 4.73 -5.56
C LEU A 28 -6.53 5.37 -6.01
N THR A 29 -6.34 6.67 -5.73
CA THR A 29 -5.12 7.38 -6.13
C THR A 29 -3.92 6.92 -5.32
N HIS A 30 -4.09 6.65 -4.02
CA HIS A 30 -3.07 6.01 -3.20
C HIS A 30 -2.63 4.66 -3.77
N THR A 31 -3.57 3.77 -4.09
CA THR A 31 -3.28 2.45 -4.67
C THR A 31 -2.49 2.56 -5.98
N LEU A 32 -2.79 3.56 -6.82
CA LEU A 32 -2.05 3.81 -8.05
C LEU A 32 -0.63 4.36 -7.77
N GLU A 33 -0.47 5.22 -6.79
CA GLU A 33 0.85 5.71 -6.34
C GLU A 33 1.72 4.56 -5.81
N VAL A 34 1.16 3.69 -4.96
CA VAL A 34 1.84 2.48 -4.47
C VAL A 34 2.29 1.60 -5.63
N SER A 35 1.40 1.36 -6.60
CA SER A 35 1.71 0.56 -7.78
C SER A 35 2.84 1.17 -8.61
N GLN A 36 2.84 2.50 -8.81
CA GLN A 36 3.89 3.20 -9.54
C GLN A 36 5.25 3.06 -8.85
N ILE A 37 5.32 3.36 -7.54
CA ILE A 37 6.55 3.28 -6.73
C ILE A 37 7.07 1.83 -6.74
N ALA A 38 6.22 0.87 -6.42
CA ALA A 38 6.61 -0.54 -6.36
C ALA A 38 7.11 -1.06 -7.71
N ARG A 39 6.45 -0.73 -8.82
CA ARG A 39 6.90 -1.15 -10.16
C ARG A 39 8.22 -0.51 -10.57
N THR A 40 8.45 0.76 -10.22
CA THR A 40 9.71 1.44 -10.51
C THR A 40 10.87 0.72 -9.82
N ALA A 41 10.72 0.41 -8.53
CA ALA A 41 11.72 -0.32 -7.77
C ALA A 41 11.83 -1.79 -8.23
N SER A 42 10.71 -2.46 -8.55
CA SER A 42 10.70 -3.83 -9.09
C SER A 42 11.51 -3.95 -10.37
N ARG A 43 11.36 -2.98 -11.28
CA ARG A 43 12.16 -2.91 -12.53
C ARG A 43 13.64 -2.73 -12.24
N ALA A 44 14.00 -1.84 -11.32
CA ALA A 44 15.41 -1.61 -10.94
C ALA A 44 16.05 -2.87 -10.33
N LEU A 45 15.29 -3.63 -9.55
CA LEU A 45 15.70 -4.88 -8.90
C LEU A 45 15.57 -6.11 -9.81
N ARG A 46 15.05 -5.97 -11.04
CA ARG A 46 14.77 -7.06 -11.99
C ARG A 46 13.81 -8.13 -11.41
N LEU A 47 12.84 -7.70 -10.62
CA LEU A 47 11.74 -8.52 -10.11
C LEU A 47 10.59 -8.57 -11.11
N ASN A 48 9.57 -9.38 -10.80
CA ASN A 48 8.39 -9.51 -11.64
C ASN A 48 7.45 -8.30 -11.45
N GLU A 49 7.45 -7.37 -12.43
CA GLU A 49 6.62 -6.16 -12.39
C GLU A 49 5.12 -6.47 -12.38
N ASP A 50 4.67 -7.52 -13.09
CA ASP A 50 3.25 -7.88 -13.16
C ASP A 50 2.74 -8.43 -11.83
N LEU A 51 3.55 -9.23 -11.13
CA LEU A 51 3.26 -9.70 -9.78
C LEU A 51 3.21 -8.53 -8.80
N THR A 52 4.19 -7.64 -8.86
CA THR A 52 4.26 -6.43 -8.05
C THR A 52 3.00 -5.57 -8.24
N GLU A 53 2.60 -5.31 -9.49
CA GLU A 53 1.40 -4.54 -9.82
C GLU A 53 0.12 -5.20 -9.30
N ALA A 54 -0.02 -6.50 -9.50
CA ALA A 54 -1.20 -7.25 -9.05
C ALA A 54 -1.39 -7.15 -7.53
N ILE A 55 -0.31 -7.30 -6.75
CA ILE A 55 -0.33 -7.16 -5.29
C ILE A 55 -0.68 -5.71 -4.91
N ALA A 56 0.00 -4.74 -5.51
CA ALA A 56 -0.21 -3.32 -5.21
C ALA A 56 -1.66 -2.88 -5.50
N LEU A 57 -2.26 -3.32 -6.61
CA LEU A 57 -3.65 -2.99 -6.93
C LEU A 57 -4.67 -3.71 -6.04
N GLY A 58 -4.26 -4.81 -5.40
CA GLY A 58 -5.14 -5.64 -4.57
C GLY A 58 -5.09 -5.36 -3.08
N HIS A 59 -4.01 -4.74 -2.56
CA HIS A 59 -3.72 -4.69 -1.13
C HIS A 59 -4.83 -4.02 -0.30
N ASP A 60 -5.41 -2.93 -0.78
CA ASP A 60 -6.32 -2.04 -0.06
C ASP A 60 -7.82 -2.23 -0.39
N LEU A 61 -8.18 -3.25 -1.17
CA LEU A 61 -9.57 -3.49 -1.59
C LEU A 61 -10.54 -3.63 -0.43
N GLY A 62 -10.08 -4.18 0.69
CA GLY A 62 -10.87 -4.46 1.88
C GLY A 62 -11.05 -3.31 2.86
N HIS A 63 -10.41 -2.17 2.64
CA HIS A 63 -10.57 -1.03 3.54
C HIS A 63 -12.02 -0.56 3.64
N THR A 64 -12.37 -0.08 4.83
CA THR A 64 -13.65 0.59 5.10
C THR A 64 -13.66 2.00 4.48
N PRO A 65 -14.84 2.66 4.33
CA PRO A 65 -14.93 4.01 3.78
C PRO A 65 -14.07 5.06 4.51
N PHE A 66 -13.89 4.91 5.83
CA PHE A 66 -13.14 5.83 6.69
C PHE A 66 -11.81 5.23 7.18
N GLY A 67 -11.18 4.37 6.38
CA GLY A 67 -9.88 3.78 6.69
C GLY A 67 -9.86 3.06 8.04
N HIS A 68 -8.81 3.26 8.84
CA HIS A 68 -8.66 2.61 10.15
C HIS A 68 -9.72 3.01 11.19
N LEU A 69 -10.29 4.22 11.10
CA LEU A 69 -11.41 4.61 11.98
C LEU A 69 -12.64 3.73 11.73
N GLY A 70 -12.91 3.42 10.47
CA GLY A 70 -13.98 2.50 10.10
C GLY A 70 -13.73 1.07 10.58
N GLU A 71 -12.46 0.60 10.57
CA GLU A 71 -12.08 -0.71 11.13
C GLU A 71 -12.36 -0.77 12.64
N GLN A 72 -11.96 0.28 13.38
CA GLN A 72 -12.22 0.39 14.81
C GLN A 72 -13.71 0.41 15.12
N ALA A 73 -14.51 1.14 14.32
CA ALA A 73 -15.94 1.23 14.48
C ALA A 73 -16.67 -0.11 14.23
N LEU A 74 -16.16 -0.95 13.33
CA LEU A 74 -16.74 -2.26 13.01
C LEU A 74 -16.34 -3.35 14.01
N THR A 75 -15.19 -3.23 14.67
CA THR A 75 -14.63 -4.23 15.58
C THR A 75 -15.63 -4.69 16.67
N PRO A 76 -16.34 -3.79 17.38
CA PRO A 76 -17.30 -4.21 18.42
C PRO A 76 -18.44 -5.11 17.91
N PHE A 77 -18.87 -4.91 16.65
CA PHE A 77 -19.98 -5.67 16.05
C PHE A 77 -19.56 -7.05 15.58
N LEU A 78 -18.24 -7.27 15.37
CA LEU A 78 -17.71 -8.53 14.85
C LEU A 78 -17.21 -9.47 15.95
N GLY A 79 -17.04 -9.00 17.17
CA GLY A 79 -16.44 -9.76 18.27
C GLY A 79 -14.95 -10.09 18.07
N ARG A 80 -14.32 -9.54 17.03
CA ARG A 80 -12.89 -9.64 16.72
C ARG A 80 -12.44 -8.38 15.97
N PRO A 81 -11.13 -8.06 15.98
CA PRO A 81 -10.62 -6.94 15.18
C PRO A 81 -10.99 -7.09 13.71
N PHE A 82 -11.55 -6.04 13.12
CA PHE A 82 -11.67 -5.95 11.66
C PHE A 82 -10.29 -5.61 11.09
N ARG A 83 -9.86 -6.32 10.05
CA ARG A 83 -8.59 -6.09 9.37
C ARG A 83 -8.81 -5.99 7.88
N HIS A 84 -8.42 -4.85 7.27
CA HIS A 84 -8.62 -4.61 5.84
C HIS A 84 -7.87 -5.60 4.95
N ASN A 85 -6.69 -6.04 5.34
CA ASN A 85 -5.91 -7.03 4.59
C ASN A 85 -6.61 -8.40 4.52
N GLU A 86 -7.19 -8.88 5.63
CA GLU A 86 -8.02 -10.09 5.65
C GLU A 86 -9.28 -9.90 4.80
N GLN A 87 -9.89 -8.73 4.87
CA GLN A 87 -11.05 -8.40 4.05
C GLN A 87 -10.69 -8.24 2.58
N SER A 88 -9.49 -7.71 2.24
CA SER A 88 -9.00 -7.67 0.86
C SER A 88 -8.88 -9.07 0.27
N LEU A 89 -8.29 -10.01 1.03
CA LEU A 89 -8.19 -11.41 0.62
C LEU A 89 -9.59 -12.02 0.43
N ARG A 90 -10.51 -11.80 1.38
CA ARG A 90 -11.88 -12.30 1.27
C ARG A 90 -12.61 -11.75 0.05
N ILE A 91 -12.39 -10.49 -0.32
CA ILE A 91 -12.98 -9.87 -1.51
C ILE A 91 -12.50 -10.58 -2.77
N VAL A 92 -11.19 -10.78 -2.93
CA VAL A 92 -10.63 -11.39 -4.13
C VAL A 92 -10.89 -12.90 -4.22
N ASP A 93 -11.04 -13.59 -3.08
CA ASP A 93 -11.30 -15.03 -3.05
C ASP A 93 -12.78 -15.40 -3.16
N HIS A 94 -13.70 -14.55 -2.62
CA HIS A 94 -15.06 -15.00 -2.37
C HIS A 94 -16.17 -13.99 -2.70
N LEU A 95 -15.88 -12.69 -2.88
CA LEU A 95 -16.94 -11.69 -3.04
C LEU A 95 -17.03 -11.09 -4.45
N GLU A 96 -15.93 -11.01 -5.16
CA GLU A 96 -15.94 -10.57 -6.56
C GLU A 96 -16.43 -11.70 -7.48
N ASN A 97 -16.79 -11.32 -8.71
CA ASN A 97 -17.22 -12.25 -9.74
C ASN A 97 -18.42 -13.12 -9.28
N ASP A 98 -19.43 -12.42 -8.70
CA ASP A 98 -20.67 -13.01 -8.22
C ASP A 98 -20.50 -14.18 -7.20
N GLY A 99 -19.42 -14.10 -6.42
CA GLY A 99 -19.12 -15.06 -5.35
C GLY A 99 -18.06 -16.10 -5.71
N GLU A 100 -17.60 -16.15 -6.96
CA GLU A 100 -16.58 -17.09 -7.41
C GLU A 100 -15.15 -16.64 -7.13
N GLY A 101 -14.96 -15.33 -6.85
CA GLY A 101 -13.65 -14.73 -6.66
C GLY A 101 -12.91 -14.44 -7.97
N LEU A 102 -11.68 -13.96 -7.86
CA LEU A 102 -10.85 -13.53 -9.00
C LEU A 102 -9.83 -14.60 -9.45
N ASN A 103 -9.76 -15.73 -8.79
CA ASN A 103 -8.81 -16.81 -9.07
C ASN A 103 -7.35 -16.32 -9.20
N LEU A 104 -6.90 -15.53 -8.22
CA LEU A 104 -5.54 -15.00 -8.18
C LEU A 104 -4.54 -16.07 -7.78
N SER A 105 -3.29 -15.94 -8.23
CA SER A 105 -2.21 -16.84 -7.81
C SER A 105 -1.95 -16.74 -6.31
N TRP A 106 -1.30 -17.76 -5.76
CA TRP A 106 -0.97 -17.80 -4.34
C TRP A 106 -0.09 -16.62 -3.92
N GLU A 107 0.89 -16.25 -4.75
CA GLU A 107 1.83 -15.15 -4.49
C GLU A 107 1.12 -13.81 -4.36
N VAL A 108 0.13 -13.54 -5.22
CA VAL A 108 -0.68 -12.31 -5.15
C VAL A 108 -1.51 -12.31 -3.87
N ARG A 109 -2.13 -13.43 -3.52
CA ARG A 109 -2.97 -13.57 -2.32
C ARG A 109 -2.14 -13.42 -1.04
N ASP A 110 -0.96 -14.05 -0.99
CA ASP A 110 0.00 -13.90 0.11
C ASP A 110 0.44 -12.44 0.26
N GLY A 111 0.80 -11.78 -0.84
CA GLY A 111 1.15 -10.37 -0.83
C GLY A 111 0.02 -9.46 -0.33
N ILE A 112 -1.22 -9.71 -0.76
CA ILE A 112 -2.40 -8.95 -0.32
C ILE A 112 -2.61 -9.09 1.19
N VAL A 113 -2.59 -10.29 1.74
CA VAL A 113 -2.89 -10.49 3.17
C VAL A 113 -1.76 -10.06 4.09
N ASN A 114 -0.51 -10.15 3.63
CA ASN A 114 0.68 -9.88 4.44
C ASN A 114 1.33 -8.50 4.16
N HIS A 115 0.67 -7.60 3.41
CA HIS A 115 1.25 -6.27 3.15
C HIS A 115 1.37 -5.40 4.40
N THR A 116 0.53 -5.57 5.41
CA THR A 116 0.57 -4.77 6.63
C THR A 116 1.71 -5.17 7.55
N TRP A 117 2.28 -4.20 8.29
CA TRP A 117 3.39 -4.44 9.22
C TRP A 117 3.02 -5.27 10.47
N SER A 118 1.74 -5.43 10.74
CA SER A 118 1.22 -6.28 11.82
C SER A 118 1.17 -7.76 11.45
N MET A 119 1.39 -8.09 10.18
CA MET A 119 1.43 -9.45 9.66
C MET A 119 2.87 -9.94 9.49
N PRO A 120 3.10 -11.26 9.42
CA PRO A 120 4.39 -11.81 9.02
C PRO A 120 4.85 -11.24 7.68
N PRO A 121 6.16 -11.24 7.40
CA PRO A 121 6.67 -10.87 6.09
C PRO A 121 6.04 -11.75 4.99
N PRO A 122 5.60 -11.18 3.86
CA PRO A 122 5.10 -11.96 2.73
C PRO A 122 6.22 -12.77 2.07
N SER A 123 5.85 -13.81 1.34
CA SER A 123 6.78 -14.85 0.87
C SER A 123 7.55 -14.50 -0.39
N THR A 124 7.25 -13.40 -1.07
CA THR A 124 7.95 -13.00 -2.29
C THR A 124 8.64 -11.65 -2.14
N PRO A 125 9.79 -11.41 -2.81
CA PRO A 125 10.44 -10.10 -2.80
C PRO A 125 9.56 -9.00 -3.40
N GLU A 126 8.73 -9.32 -4.39
CA GLU A 126 7.75 -8.40 -4.96
C GLU A 126 6.73 -7.92 -3.90
N ALA A 127 6.22 -8.84 -3.10
CA ALA A 127 5.28 -8.51 -2.03
C ALA A 127 5.94 -7.73 -0.89
N GLN A 128 7.19 -8.05 -0.54
CA GLN A 128 7.99 -7.24 0.38
C GLN A 128 8.14 -5.81 -0.14
N LEU A 129 8.45 -5.68 -1.43
CA LEU A 129 8.61 -4.38 -2.07
C LEU A 129 7.31 -3.56 -2.03
N VAL A 130 6.15 -4.17 -2.29
CA VAL A 130 4.84 -3.49 -2.17
C VAL A 130 4.60 -2.99 -0.75
N ARG A 131 4.96 -3.78 0.27
CA ARG A 131 4.84 -3.40 1.68
C ARG A 131 5.66 -2.14 2.03
N PHE A 132 6.83 -1.95 1.42
CA PHE A 132 7.63 -0.74 1.55
C PHE A 132 7.06 0.41 0.72
N ALA A 133 6.66 0.14 -0.51
CA ALA A 133 6.08 1.14 -1.40
C ALA A 133 4.81 1.76 -0.83
N ASP A 134 3.94 0.96 -0.21
CA ASP A 134 2.77 1.44 0.51
C ASP A 134 3.17 2.46 1.60
N ARG A 135 4.18 2.14 2.40
CA ARG A 135 4.68 3.03 3.45
C ARG A 135 5.29 4.31 2.89
N ILE A 136 6.07 4.20 1.82
CA ILE A 136 6.65 5.36 1.12
C ILE A 136 5.53 6.26 0.61
N ALA A 137 4.52 5.69 -0.04
CA ALA A 137 3.41 6.44 -0.58
C ALA A 137 2.65 7.18 0.51
N TYR A 138 2.15 6.48 1.56
CA TYR A 138 1.32 7.13 2.56
C TYR A 138 2.05 8.22 3.35
N VAL A 139 3.32 8.00 3.75
CA VAL A 139 4.10 9.03 4.46
C VAL A 139 4.24 10.29 3.61
N ASN A 140 4.49 10.14 2.31
CA ASN A 140 4.69 11.28 1.43
C ASN A 140 3.41 12.04 1.16
N HIS A 141 2.33 11.36 0.79
CA HIS A 141 1.09 12.05 0.47
C HIS A 141 0.35 12.58 1.71
N ASP A 142 0.47 11.94 2.88
CA ASP A 142 -0.14 12.43 4.11
C ASP A 142 0.49 13.76 4.56
N VAL A 143 1.81 13.91 4.38
CA VAL A 143 2.49 15.18 4.60
C VAL A 143 1.97 16.27 3.66
N ASP A 144 1.86 15.97 2.36
CA ASP A 144 1.37 16.95 1.38
C ASP A 144 -0.09 17.33 1.64
N ASP A 145 -0.93 16.38 2.00
CA ASP A 145 -2.35 16.61 2.30
C ASP A 145 -2.52 17.39 3.63
N ALA A 146 -1.68 17.10 4.64
CA ALA A 146 -1.68 17.85 5.90
C ALA A 146 -1.26 19.32 5.72
N VAL A 147 -0.24 19.57 4.91
CA VAL A 147 0.18 20.94 4.56
C VAL A 147 -0.91 21.65 3.75
N ARG A 148 -1.50 20.98 2.76
CA ARG A 148 -2.59 21.54 1.95
C ARG A 148 -3.84 21.85 2.77
N ALA A 149 -4.16 20.99 3.75
CA ALA A 149 -5.27 21.21 4.67
C ALA A 149 -5.00 22.27 5.73
N GLY A 150 -3.78 22.83 5.79
CA GLY A 150 -3.39 23.81 6.81
C GLY A 150 -3.29 23.23 8.23
N VAL A 151 -3.16 21.90 8.35
CA VAL A 151 -2.99 21.22 9.64
C VAL A 151 -1.57 21.41 10.17
N ILE A 152 -0.58 21.45 9.26
CA ILE A 152 0.82 21.75 9.56
C ILE A 152 1.36 22.73 8.51
N GLY A 153 2.29 23.61 8.94
CA GLY A 153 3.07 24.44 8.02
C GLY A 153 4.24 23.68 7.41
N GLN A 154 4.68 24.07 6.23
CA GLN A 154 5.85 23.48 5.59
C GLN A 154 7.13 23.69 6.43
N ASP A 155 7.20 24.77 7.17
CA ASP A 155 8.28 25.14 8.09
C ASP A 155 8.24 24.38 9.43
N GLU A 156 7.12 23.71 9.73
CA GLU A 156 6.97 22.84 10.91
C GLU A 156 7.48 21.42 10.66
N LEU A 157 7.83 21.06 9.42
CA LEU A 157 8.44 19.77 9.12
C LEU A 157 9.81 19.66 9.82
N PRO A 158 10.13 18.49 10.43
CA PRO A 158 11.40 18.31 11.11
C PRO A 158 12.58 18.59 10.18
N ALA A 159 13.44 19.54 10.53
CA ALA A 159 14.58 19.97 9.70
C ALA A 159 15.45 18.78 9.25
N ARG A 160 15.67 17.81 10.15
CA ARG A 160 16.42 16.60 9.83
C ARG A 160 15.75 15.73 8.76
N ALA A 161 14.42 15.64 8.77
CA ALA A 161 13.69 14.90 7.75
C ALA A 161 13.79 15.61 6.38
N VAL A 162 13.67 16.94 6.35
CA VAL A 162 13.81 17.73 5.13
C VAL A 162 15.24 17.64 4.58
N GLU A 163 16.27 17.68 5.43
CA GLU A 163 17.67 17.53 5.05
C GLU A 163 17.95 16.17 4.39
N VAL A 164 17.43 15.09 4.98
CA VAL A 164 17.72 13.72 4.52
C VAL A 164 16.85 13.31 3.34
N LEU A 165 15.56 13.60 3.39
CA LEU A 165 14.59 13.12 2.40
C LEU A 165 14.33 14.11 1.27
N GLY A 166 14.58 15.40 1.52
CA GLY A 166 14.26 16.49 0.61
C GLY A 166 12.95 17.21 0.96
N SER A 167 12.80 18.43 0.43
CA SER A 167 11.68 19.31 0.73
C SER A 167 10.45 19.09 -0.15
N THR A 168 10.59 18.38 -1.28
CA THR A 168 9.50 18.15 -2.24
C THR A 168 9.04 16.70 -2.22
N HIS A 169 7.79 16.49 -2.61
CA HIS A 169 7.21 15.14 -2.74
C HIS A 169 8.10 14.20 -3.59
N SER A 170 8.49 14.66 -4.78
CA SER A 170 9.32 13.86 -5.68
C SER A 170 10.73 13.58 -5.12
N ALA A 171 11.32 14.55 -4.38
CA ALA A 171 12.62 14.33 -3.76
C ALA A 171 12.53 13.25 -2.67
N ARG A 172 11.49 13.32 -1.82
CA ARG A 172 11.28 12.34 -0.76
C ARG A 172 11.08 10.93 -1.31
N ILE A 173 10.24 10.77 -2.33
CA ILE A 173 10.03 9.47 -2.98
C ILE A 173 11.34 8.95 -3.56
N ASN A 174 12.05 9.76 -4.35
CA ASN A 174 13.32 9.38 -4.96
C ASN A 174 14.37 8.93 -3.93
N THR A 175 14.46 9.63 -2.80
CA THR A 175 15.40 9.27 -1.72
C THR A 175 15.04 7.94 -1.10
N LEU A 176 13.75 7.72 -0.81
CA LEU A 176 13.26 6.48 -0.18
C LEU A 176 13.33 5.27 -1.14
N GLU A 177 13.08 5.47 -2.44
CA GLU A 177 13.23 4.41 -3.46
C GLU A 177 14.68 3.99 -3.67
N ARG A 178 15.64 4.87 -3.39
CA ARG A 178 17.08 4.62 -3.53
C ARG A 178 17.77 4.18 -2.24
N ASP A 179 17.04 3.84 -1.22
CA ASP A 179 17.60 3.26 0.01
C ASP A 179 18.18 1.87 -0.31
N GLU A 180 19.47 1.84 -0.71
CA GLU A 180 20.18 0.63 -1.10
C GLU A 180 20.20 -0.44 0.00
N ALA A 181 20.27 -0.04 1.27
CA ALA A 181 20.26 -0.98 2.37
C ALA A 181 18.93 -1.76 2.40
N ARG A 182 17.81 -1.07 2.21
CA ARG A 182 16.49 -1.68 2.20
C ARG A 182 16.25 -2.53 0.96
N LEU A 183 16.70 -2.06 -0.21
CA LEU A 183 16.61 -2.82 -1.45
C LEU A 183 17.45 -4.11 -1.37
N ASN A 184 18.64 -4.05 -0.79
CA ASN A 184 19.49 -5.23 -0.58
C ASN A 184 18.89 -6.23 0.42
N GLU A 185 18.22 -5.77 1.49
CA GLU A 185 17.48 -6.64 2.40
C GLU A 185 16.40 -7.44 1.65
N ILE A 186 15.61 -6.79 0.78
CA ILE A 186 14.56 -7.43 -0.02
C ILE A 186 15.17 -8.50 -0.94
N LEU A 187 16.26 -8.18 -1.63
CA LEU A 187 16.93 -9.12 -2.52
C LEU A 187 17.55 -10.29 -1.78
N ALA A 188 18.23 -10.04 -0.67
CA ALA A 188 18.87 -11.09 0.13
C ALA A 188 17.82 -12.10 0.64
N TRP A 189 16.68 -11.60 1.10
CA TRP A 189 15.58 -12.43 1.58
C TRP A 189 14.99 -13.30 0.45
N GLY A 190 14.77 -12.74 -0.73
CA GLY A 190 14.26 -13.48 -1.89
C GLY A 190 15.23 -14.55 -2.42
N LEU A 191 16.53 -14.42 -2.16
CA LEU A 191 17.54 -15.43 -2.51
C LEU A 191 17.59 -16.58 -1.51
N THR A 192 17.46 -16.32 -0.21
CA THR A 192 17.50 -17.36 0.82
C THR A 192 16.28 -18.27 0.79
N ASP A 193 15.08 -17.74 0.60
CA ASP A 193 13.84 -18.52 0.56
C ASP A 193 13.72 -19.42 -0.67
N ARG A 194 14.40 -19.07 -1.79
CA ARG A 194 14.42 -19.92 -2.99
C ARG A 194 15.35 -21.13 -2.88
N THR A 195 16.37 -21.06 -2.04
CA THR A 195 17.34 -22.17 -1.86
C THR A 195 16.86 -23.24 -0.87
N GLU A 196 15.89 -22.92 0.00
CA GLU A 196 15.35 -23.88 0.97
C GLU A 196 14.16 -24.71 0.42
N LYS A 197 13.62 -24.37 -0.76
CA LYS A 197 12.48 -25.06 -1.40
C LYS A 197 12.86 -25.94 -2.60
N THR A 198 14.14 -26.15 -2.86
CA THR A 198 14.68 -27.14 -3.82
C THR A 198 15.30 -28.31 -3.10
#